data_d8d1b27cd9a0784f7f763d69cb2568af
#
_entry.id   d8d1b27cd9a0784f7f763d69cb2568af
#
_cell.length_a   1.000
_cell.length_b   1.000
_cell.length_c   1.000
_cell.angle_alpha   90.00
_cell.angle_beta   90.00
_cell.angle_gamma   90.00
#
_symmetry.space_group_name_H-M   'P 1'
#
loop_
_entity.id
_entity.type
_entity.pdbx_description
1 polymer ?
#
loop_
_entity_poly.entity_id
_entity_poly.type
_entity_poly.pdbx_seq_one_letter_code
_entity_poly.pdbx_strand_id
1 'polypeptide(L)'
;HGGATAGLLEAAGYAALGAALLAAGRDPQLKPINITVQYLAAGKSRASFAVGRITRLGRRNANVTVEAWQDDRSRPIATAVMNILMV
;
A
#
# COMPACT_ATOMS: atom_id res chain seq x y z
N HIS A 1 2.01 15.55 6.90
CA HIS A 1 0.73 15.85 6.26
C HIS A 1 -0.01 14.56 5.92
N GLY A 2 -1.13 14.33 6.60
CA GLY A 2 -1.84 13.04 6.57
C GLY A 2 -2.34 12.63 5.19
N GLY A 3 -2.86 13.58 4.40
CA GLY A 3 -3.38 13.30 3.07
C GLY A 3 -2.29 12.87 2.08
N ALA A 4 -1.14 13.51 2.13
CA ALA A 4 -0.01 13.15 1.28
C ALA A 4 0.54 11.77 1.64
N THR A 5 0.63 11.45 2.93
CA THR A 5 1.08 10.13 3.41
C THR A 5 0.11 9.03 2.98
N ALA A 6 -1.19 9.25 3.14
CA ALA A 6 -2.20 8.27 2.72
C ALA A 6 -2.13 8.02 1.21
N GLY A 7 -1.95 9.07 0.40
CA GLY A 7 -1.78 8.94 -1.05
C GLY A 7 -0.55 8.15 -1.44
N LEU A 8 0.57 8.36 -0.74
CA LEU A 8 1.79 7.61 -0.97
C LEU A 8 1.62 6.13 -0.62
N LEU A 9 0.98 5.82 0.50
CA LEU A 9 0.69 4.43 0.90
C LEU A 9 -0.18 3.73 -0.14
N GLU A 10 -1.23 4.39 -0.60
CA GLU A 10 -2.14 3.85 -1.60
C GLU A 10 -1.39 3.57 -2.92
N ALA A 11 -0.60 4.53 -3.39
CA ALA A 11 0.17 4.37 -4.62
C ALA A 11 1.15 3.20 -4.53
N ALA A 12 1.86 3.06 -3.40
CA ALA A 12 2.80 1.98 -3.19
C ALA A 12 2.09 0.62 -3.12
N GLY A 13 0.92 0.56 -2.51
CA GLY A 13 0.12 -0.66 -2.44
C GLY A 13 -0.36 -1.11 -3.82
N TYR A 14 -0.87 -0.21 -4.63
CA TYR A 14 -1.28 -0.53 -6.00
C TYR A 14 -0.10 -0.89 -6.89
N ALA A 15 1.05 -0.26 -6.70
CA ALA A 15 2.25 -0.62 -7.46
C ALA A 15 2.69 -2.06 -7.16
N ALA A 16 2.67 -2.45 -5.89
CA ALA A 16 3.00 -3.82 -5.48
C ALA A 16 2.00 -4.83 -6.06
N LEU A 17 0.71 -4.52 -6.01
CA LEU A 17 -0.33 -5.39 -6.55
C LEU A 17 -0.21 -5.49 -8.08
N GLY A 18 0.00 -4.39 -8.77
CA GLY A 18 0.17 -4.38 -10.22
C GLY A 18 1.35 -5.22 -10.66
N ALA A 19 2.49 -5.12 -9.96
CA ALA A 19 3.67 -5.93 -10.25
C ALA A 19 3.39 -7.43 -10.04
N ALA A 20 2.70 -7.79 -8.97
CA ALA A 20 2.35 -9.18 -8.67
C ALA A 20 1.40 -9.76 -9.71
N LEU A 21 0.40 -8.99 -10.14
CA LEU A 21 -0.56 -9.41 -11.16
C LEU A 21 0.11 -9.56 -12.51
N LEU A 22 0.99 -8.64 -12.88
CA LEU A 22 1.76 -8.73 -14.11
C LEU A 22 2.61 -10.00 -14.14
N ALA A 23 3.31 -10.28 -13.04
CA ALA A 23 4.11 -11.50 -12.91
C ALA A 23 3.26 -12.77 -13.01
N ALA A 24 2.01 -12.72 -12.55
CA ALA A 24 1.07 -13.85 -12.61
C ALA A 24 0.33 -13.93 -13.96
N GLY A 25 0.56 -13.01 -14.88
CA GLY A 25 -0.15 -12.98 -16.17
C GLY A 25 -1.63 -12.64 -16.02
N ARG A 26 -2.00 -11.84 -15.03
CA ARG A 26 -3.38 -11.51 -14.70
C ARG A 26 -3.63 -10.01 -14.90
N ASP A 27 -4.81 -9.69 -15.39
CA ASP A 27 -5.23 -8.30 -15.63
C ASP A 27 -6.69 -8.08 -15.19
N PRO A 28 -7.01 -8.28 -13.91
CA PRO A 28 -8.37 -8.05 -13.43
C PRO A 28 -8.66 -6.56 -13.29
N GLN A 29 -9.93 -6.22 -13.28
CA GLN A 29 -10.37 -4.92 -12.83
C GLN A 29 -10.26 -4.85 -11.30
N LEU A 30 -9.67 -3.79 -10.79
CA LEU A 30 -9.45 -3.61 -9.35
C LEU A 30 -10.52 -2.71 -8.77
N LYS A 31 -11.18 -3.19 -7.71
CA LYS A 31 -12.16 -2.43 -6.96
C LYS A 31 -11.76 -2.40 -5.49
N PRO A 32 -11.30 -1.25 -4.97
CA PRO A 32 -10.94 -1.18 -3.56
C PRO A 32 -12.18 -1.38 -2.69
N ILE A 33 -12.05 -2.26 -1.69
CA ILE A 33 -13.09 -2.49 -0.69
C ILE A 33 -12.88 -1.54 0.47
N ASN A 34 -11.67 -1.55 1.04
CA ASN A 34 -11.28 -0.62 2.08
C ASN A 34 -9.76 -0.46 2.14
N ILE A 35 -9.36 0.64 2.74
CA ILE A 35 -7.98 0.96 3.06
C ILE A 35 -7.98 1.47 4.49
N THR A 36 -7.23 0.81 5.37
CA THR A 36 -7.07 1.23 6.75
C THR A 36 -5.68 1.78 6.93
N VAL A 37 -5.58 3.05 7.30
CA VAL A 37 -4.30 3.73 7.53
C VAL A 37 -4.09 3.93 9.01
N GLN A 38 -2.91 3.58 9.49
CA GLN A 38 -2.49 3.83 10.86
C GLN A 38 -1.32 4.80 10.84
N TYR A 39 -1.49 5.96 11.45
CA TYR A 39 -0.44 6.96 11.60
C TYR A 39 0.31 6.68 12.90
N LEU A 40 1.62 6.46 12.79
CA LEU A 40 2.47 6.05 13.91
C LEU A 40 3.33 7.19 14.44
N ALA A 41 3.66 8.16 13.59
CA ALA A 41 4.47 9.31 13.94
C ALA A 41 4.13 10.49 13.04
N ALA A 42 4.45 11.70 13.49
CA ALA A 42 4.27 12.90 12.67
C ALA A 42 5.27 12.88 11.52
N GLY A 43 4.76 13.07 10.31
CA GLY A 43 5.61 13.28 9.14
C GLY A 43 6.21 14.68 9.16
N LYS A 44 7.43 14.81 8.65
CA LYS A 44 8.12 16.08 8.52
C LYS A 44 8.19 16.49 7.05
N SER A 45 8.49 17.76 6.78
CA SER A 45 8.62 18.27 5.42
C SER A 45 9.94 17.79 4.80
N ARG A 46 10.00 16.53 4.46
CA ARG A 46 11.15 15.89 3.84
C ARG A 46 10.70 14.70 3.00
N ALA A 47 11.61 14.09 2.26
CA ALA A 47 11.30 12.96 1.41
C ALA A 47 10.71 11.80 2.22
N SER A 48 9.68 11.18 1.66
CA SER A 48 9.03 10.01 2.21
C SER A 48 9.11 8.86 1.21
N PHE A 49 9.21 7.65 1.74
CA PHE A 49 9.30 6.42 0.97
C PHE A 49 8.22 5.47 1.43
N ALA A 50 7.73 4.64 0.53
CA ALA A 50 6.76 3.62 0.88
C ALA A 50 6.99 2.36 0.06
N VAL A 51 6.67 1.22 0.64
CA VAL A 51 6.72 -0.07 -0.05
C VAL A 51 5.50 -0.89 0.32
N GLY A 52 4.89 -1.52 -0.70
CA GLY A 52 3.81 -2.45 -0.52
C GLY A 52 4.31 -3.89 -0.56
N ARG A 53 3.63 -4.74 0.20
CA ARG A 53 3.88 -6.16 0.24
C ARG A 53 2.55 -6.90 0.12
N ILE A 54 2.50 -7.87 -0.80
CA ILE A 54 1.31 -8.71 -0.95
C ILE A 54 1.27 -9.69 0.21
N THR A 55 0.24 -9.62 1.03
CA THR A 55 0.02 -10.58 2.11
C THR A 55 -0.83 -11.75 1.66
N ARG A 56 -1.72 -11.52 0.69
CA ARG A 56 -2.52 -12.56 0.08
C ARG A 56 -2.92 -12.14 -1.34
N LEU A 57 -2.73 -13.04 -2.29
CA LEU A 57 -3.21 -12.85 -3.66
C LEU A 57 -4.13 -14.03 -3.99
N GLY A 58 -5.41 -13.85 -3.76
CA GLY A 58 -6.44 -14.84 -4.08
C GLY A 58 -6.95 -14.67 -5.50
N ARG A 59 -8.02 -15.40 -5.84
CA ARG A 59 -8.63 -15.30 -7.15
C ARG A 59 -9.47 -14.03 -7.30
N ARG A 60 -10.18 -13.63 -6.26
CA ARG A 60 -11.07 -12.46 -6.27
C ARG A 60 -10.67 -11.37 -5.31
N ASN A 61 -9.79 -11.66 -4.37
CA ASN A 61 -9.37 -10.69 -3.35
C ASN A 61 -7.86 -10.65 -3.27
N ALA A 62 -7.35 -9.45 -3.08
CA ALA A 62 -5.96 -9.21 -2.74
C ALA A 62 -5.88 -8.43 -1.44
N ASN A 63 -4.92 -8.79 -0.61
CA ASN A 63 -4.59 -8.07 0.61
C ASN A 63 -3.16 -7.56 0.49
N VAL A 64 -2.98 -6.28 0.73
CA VAL A 64 -1.69 -5.62 0.60
C VAL A 64 -1.41 -4.87 1.90
N THR A 65 -0.22 -5.06 2.44
CA THR A 65 0.29 -4.29 3.57
C THR A 65 1.32 -3.30 3.06
N VAL A 66 1.23 -2.06 3.52
CA VAL A 66 2.12 -0.99 3.06
C VAL A 66 2.71 -0.30 4.28
N GLU A 67 3.97 0.09 4.18
CA GLU A 67 4.60 0.92 5.19
C GLU A 67 5.28 2.11 4.54
N ALA A 68 5.25 3.25 5.24
CA ALA A 68 5.90 4.49 4.82
C ALA A 68 6.86 4.96 5.91
N TRP A 69 8.01 5.49 5.48
CA TRP A 69 9.03 6.00 6.39
C TRP A 69 9.71 7.22 5.78
N GLN A 70 10.45 7.95 6.59
CA GLN A 70 11.25 9.08 6.15
C GLN A 70 12.74 8.85 6.40
N ASP A 71 13.13 8.71 7.64
CA ASP A 71 14.55 8.61 8.01
C ASP A 71 15.04 7.17 8.12
N ASP A 72 14.21 6.28 8.63
CA ASP A 72 14.58 4.92 8.98
C ASP A 72 13.41 3.98 8.69
N ARG A 73 13.64 3.02 7.81
CA ARG A 73 12.60 2.05 7.44
C ARG A 73 12.12 1.21 8.61
N SER A 74 12.97 0.96 9.59
CA SER A 74 12.58 0.20 10.79
C SER A 74 11.69 1.00 11.73
N ARG A 75 11.50 2.30 11.45
CA ARG A 75 10.66 3.21 12.23
C ARG A 75 9.66 3.90 11.31
N PRO A 76 8.66 3.17 10.81
CA PRO A 76 7.70 3.74 9.88
C PRO A 76 6.88 4.86 10.53
N ILE A 77 6.50 5.85 9.73
CA ILE A 77 5.62 6.93 10.16
C ILE A 77 4.15 6.56 9.99
N ALA A 78 3.86 5.63 9.08
CA ALA A 78 2.50 5.16 8.83
C ALA A 78 2.51 3.79 8.19
N THR A 79 1.43 3.05 8.39
CA THR A 79 1.18 1.78 7.72
C THR A 79 -0.24 1.76 7.16
N ALA A 80 -0.48 0.90 6.20
CA ALA A 80 -1.82 0.69 5.66
C ALA A 80 -2.06 -0.79 5.37
N VAL A 81 -3.32 -1.18 5.46
CA VAL A 81 -3.80 -2.47 4.98
C VAL A 81 -4.86 -2.18 3.92
N MET A 82 -4.70 -2.76 2.76
CA MET A 82 -5.62 -2.57 1.63
C MET A 82 -6.29 -3.91 1.30
N ASN A 83 -7.61 -3.89 1.22
CA ASN A 83 -8.40 -5.02 0.74
C ASN A 83 -9.00 -4.63 -0.61
N ILE A 84 -8.69 -5.41 -1.64
CA ILE A 84 -9.04 -5.08 -3.02
C ILE A 84 -9.76 -6.26 -3.65
N LEU A 85 -10.94 -5.99 -4.21
CA LEU A 85 -11.70 -6.95 -5.00
C LEU A 85 -11.18 -6.94 -6.43
N MET A 86 -11.00 -8.12 -7.00
CA MET A 86 -10.54 -8.31 -8.37
C MET A 86 -11.65 -8.98 -9.18
N VAL A 87 -12.09 -8.33 -10.22
CA VAL A 87 -13.17 -8.84 -11.11
C VAL A 87 -12.77 -8.84 -12.58
#